data_c34fd0f5528df5011f49dbc55a7089f3
#
_entry.id   c34fd0f5528df5011f49dbc55a7089f3
#
_cell.length_a   1.000
_cell.length_b   1.000
_cell.length_c   1.000
_cell.angle_alpha   90.00
_cell.angle_beta   90.00
_cell.angle_gamma   90.00
#
_symmetry.space_group_name_H-M   'P 1'
#
loop_
_entity.id
_entity.type
_entity.pdbx_description
1 polymer ?
#
loop_
_entity_poly.entity_id
_entity_poly.type
_entity_poly.pdbx_seq_one_letter_code
_entity_poly.pdbx_strand_id
1 'polypeptide(L)'
;SFAFIAPALTVINNLGYEYALGGFVITGIIFMLVALIIKFAGVKWIDIVLPPAAMGPVVALIGLELAGNAAQNGGIVLTDTYKTIDPKLVVAFVITLLVAVFGQVLFRGFASAIAILISIIIGYVAALALGIVDFETVHSATWLAMPNFLMPKFNLQSILIIIPASLVVISEHIGHQVVTSEIVGSDLLEDPGLHRSLFSDGISTTLSGLCGS
;
A
#
# COMPACT_ATOMS: atom_id res chain seq x y z
N SER A 1 -1.65 -2.67 -1.70
CA SER A 1 -1.81 -2.31 -0.27
C SER A 1 -0.58 -2.70 0.55
N PHE A 2 -0.25 -1.89 1.55
CA PHE A 2 0.85 -2.16 2.49
C PHE A 2 0.61 -3.42 3.35
N ALA A 3 -0.63 -3.84 3.51
CA ALA A 3 -0.97 -5.07 4.25
C ALA A 3 -0.33 -6.34 3.66
N PHE A 4 0.08 -6.31 2.40
CA PHE A 4 0.77 -7.43 1.76
C PHE A 4 2.27 -7.48 2.04
N ILE A 5 2.90 -6.41 2.53
CA ILE A 5 4.37 -6.35 2.67
C ILE A 5 4.89 -7.45 3.59
N ALA A 6 4.36 -7.55 4.80
CA ALA A 6 4.85 -8.52 5.78
C ALA A 6 4.61 -9.99 5.33
N PRO A 7 3.40 -10.39 4.88
CA PRO A 7 3.17 -11.72 4.32
C PRO A 7 4.05 -12.02 3.10
N ALA A 8 4.20 -11.05 2.19
CA ALA A 8 5.03 -11.22 1.00
C ALA A 8 6.49 -11.42 1.35
N LEU A 9 7.06 -10.60 2.24
CA LEU A 9 8.43 -10.77 2.72
C LEU A 9 8.64 -12.12 3.40
N THR A 10 7.68 -12.59 4.17
CA THR A 10 7.73 -13.93 4.80
C THR A 10 7.81 -15.01 3.73
N VAL A 11 7.00 -14.93 2.67
CA VAL A 11 7.04 -15.89 1.57
C VAL A 11 8.35 -15.79 0.78
N ILE A 12 8.80 -14.56 0.47
CA ILE A 12 10.03 -14.32 -0.28
C ILE A 12 11.24 -14.90 0.44
N ASN A 13 11.35 -14.67 1.75
CA ASN A 13 12.48 -15.13 2.54
C ASN A 13 12.50 -16.67 2.72
N ASN A 14 11.33 -17.31 2.75
CA ASN A 14 11.23 -18.75 3.00
C ASN A 14 11.19 -19.59 1.70
N LEU A 15 10.55 -19.10 0.66
CA LEU A 15 10.25 -19.88 -0.55
C LEU A 15 10.79 -19.21 -1.83
N GLY A 16 10.92 -17.90 -1.83
CA GLY A 16 11.37 -17.11 -2.98
C GLY A 16 10.27 -16.24 -3.59
N TYR A 17 10.69 -15.27 -4.40
CA TYR A 17 9.84 -14.23 -4.98
C TYR A 17 8.74 -14.80 -5.90
N GLU A 18 9.06 -15.84 -6.69
CA GLU A 18 8.11 -16.48 -7.62
C GLU A 18 6.87 -17.04 -6.90
N TYR A 19 7.03 -17.50 -5.65
CA TYR A 19 5.91 -18.00 -4.84
C TYR A 19 5.06 -16.90 -4.25
N ALA A 20 5.63 -15.72 -3.98
CA ALA A 20 4.87 -14.55 -3.59
C ALA A 20 3.99 -14.07 -4.77
N LEU A 21 4.53 -14.08 -5.99
CA LEU A 21 3.77 -13.77 -7.21
C LEU A 21 2.56 -14.71 -7.36
N GLY A 22 2.75 -16.02 -7.14
CA GLY A 22 1.65 -16.99 -7.15
C GLY A 22 0.57 -16.67 -6.11
N GLY A 23 0.97 -16.23 -4.91
CA GLY A 23 0.05 -15.75 -3.88
C GLY A 23 -0.75 -14.51 -4.32
N PHE A 24 -0.12 -13.54 -4.99
CA PHE A 24 -0.80 -12.37 -5.53
C PHE A 24 -1.79 -12.71 -6.65
N VAL A 25 -1.46 -13.65 -7.53
CA VAL A 25 -2.40 -14.14 -8.54
C VAL A 25 -3.66 -14.71 -7.89
N ILE A 26 -3.51 -15.56 -6.87
CA ILE A 26 -4.65 -16.12 -6.13
C ILE A 26 -5.44 -15.02 -5.41
N THR A 27 -4.77 -14.04 -4.81
CA THR A 27 -5.42 -12.88 -4.18
C THR A 27 -6.26 -12.09 -5.18
N GLY A 28 -5.74 -11.82 -6.38
CA GLY A 28 -6.49 -11.14 -7.42
C GLY A 28 -7.74 -11.93 -7.85
N ILE A 29 -7.63 -13.26 -7.93
CA ILE A 29 -8.79 -14.13 -8.19
C ILE A 29 -9.82 -14.03 -7.05
N ILE A 30 -9.37 -14.02 -5.80
CA ILE A 30 -10.26 -13.84 -4.64
C ILE A 30 -10.99 -12.49 -4.73
N PHE A 31 -10.32 -11.41 -5.08
CA PHE A 31 -10.95 -10.09 -5.26
C PHE A 31 -12.02 -10.13 -6.35
N MET A 32 -11.74 -10.77 -7.49
CA MET A 32 -12.73 -10.94 -8.56
C MET A 32 -13.94 -11.77 -8.10
N LEU A 33 -13.72 -12.85 -7.34
CA LEU A 33 -14.81 -13.67 -6.78
C LEU A 33 -15.67 -12.87 -5.79
N VAL A 34 -15.05 -12.12 -4.89
CA VAL A 34 -15.78 -11.25 -3.95
C VAL A 34 -16.53 -10.17 -4.68
N ALA A 35 -15.95 -9.57 -5.72
CA ALA A 35 -16.64 -8.60 -6.59
C ALA A 35 -17.87 -9.19 -7.27
N LEU A 36 -17.79 -10.44 -7.74
CA LEU A 36 -18.95 -11.15 -8.31
C LEU A 36 -20.01 -11.40 -7.24
N ILE A 37 -19.65 -11.81 -6.04
CA ILE A 37 -20.59 -11.96 -4.92
C ILE A 37 -21.30 -10.63 -4.66
N ILE A 38 -20.56 -9.53 -4.57
CA ILE A 38 -21.13 -8.18 -4.36
C ILE A 38 -22.09 -7.82 -5.49
N LYS A 39 -21.75 -8.14 -6.75
CA LYS A 39 -22.61 -7.88 -7.91
C LYS A 39 -23.97 -8.57 -7.81
N PHE A 40 -24.01 -9.80 -7.30
CA PHE A 40 -25.25 -10.59 -7.23
C PHE A 40 -25.98 -10.42 -5.90
N ALA A 41 -25.27 -10.32 -4.79
CA ALA A 41 -25.84 -10.20 -3.45
C ALA A 41 -26.08 -8.75 -3.01
N GLY A 42 -25.56 -7.77 -3.78
CA GLY A 42 -25.60 -6.35 -3.41
C GLY A 42 -24.58 -5.99 -2.32
N VAL A 43 -24.64 -4.74 -1.84
CA VAL A 43 -23.67 -4.20 -0.86
C VAL A 43 -24.19 -4.29 0.59
N LYS A 44 -25.49 -4.51 0.82
CA LYS A 44 -26.11 -4.44 2.17
C LYS A 44 -25.53 -5.42 3.19
N TRP A 45 -25.07 -6.58 2.76
CA TRP A 45 -24.45 -7.56 3.66
C TRP A 45 -23.08 -7.10 4.16
N ILE A 46 -22.42 -6.19 3.44
CA ILE A 46 -21.11 -5.64 3.80
C ILE A 46 -21.23 -4.86 5.10
N ASP A 47 -22.28 -4.07 5.29
CA ASP A 47 -22.52 -3.30 6.51
C ASP A 47 -22.68 -4.20 7.74
N ILE A 48 -23.09 -5.46 7.55
CA ILE A 48 -23.22 -6.45 8.61
C ILE A 48 -21.86 -7.10 8.93
N VAL A 49 -21.08 -7.45 7.91
CA VAL A 49 -19.78 -8.14 8.05
C VAL A 49 -18.66 -7.16 8.40
N LEU A 50 -18.71 -5.97 7.80
CA LEU A 50 -17.73 -4.90 7.96
C LEU A 50 -18.46 -3.59 8.30
N PRO A 51 -19.01 -3.47 9.52
CA PRO A 51 -19.70 -2.26 9.91
C PRO A 51 -18.74 -1.05 9.87
N PRO A 52 -19.21 0.16 9.48
CA PRO A 52 -18.38 1.37 9.40
C PRO A 52 -17.58 1.65 10.68
N ALA A 53 -18.13 1.30 11.84
CA ALA A 53 -17.44 1.40 13.12
C ALA A 53 -16.19 0.50 13.25
N ALA A 54 -16.10 -0.60 12.50
CA ALA A 54 -14.93 -1.48 12.49
C ALA A 54 -13.87 -1.02 11.50
N MET A 55 -14.25 -0.33 10.41
CA MET A 55 -13.32 0.11 9.37
C MET A 55 -12.32 1.15 9.89
N GLY A 56 -12.75 2.11 10.72
CA GLY A 56 -11.86 3.10 11.33
C GLY A 56 -10.71 2.47 12.13
N PRO A 57 -11.01 1.59 13.11
CA PRO A 57 -10.00 0.84 13.84
C PRO A 57 -9.07 0.00 12.95
N VAL A 58 -9.57 -0.65 11.90
CA VAL A 58 -8.72 -1.44 10.97
C VAL A 58 -7.70 -0.54 10.27
N VAL A 59 -8.12 0.58 9.71
CA VAL A 59 -7.22 1.55 9.06
C VAL A 59 -6.22 2.13 10.05
N ALA A 60 -6.66 2.45 11.28
CA ALA A 60 -5.79 2.95 12.33
C ALA A 60 -4.72 1.91 12.74
N LEU A 61 -5.08 0.63 12.85
CA LEU A 61 -4.15 -0.45 13.16
C LEU A 61 -3.11 -0.64 12.06
N ILE A 62 -3.49 -0.56 10.78
CA ILE A 62 -2.55 -0.60 9.65
C ILE A 62 -1.56 0.56 9.75
N GLY A 63 -2.04 1.78 10.06
CA GLY A 63 -1.17 2.93 10.24
C GLY A 63 -0.20 2.77 11.42
N LEU A 64 -0.66 2.23 12.54
CA LEU A 64 0.18 1.96 13.72
C LEU A 64 1.23 0.87 13.45
N GLU A 65 0.88 -0.18 12.73
CA GLU A 65 1.83 -1.22 12.32
C GLU A 65 2.94 -0.65 11.43
N LEU A 66 2.58 0.22 10.49
CA LEU A 66 3.53 0.87 9.58
C LEU A 66 4.38 1.96 10.26
N ALA A 67 3.94 2.49 11.40
CA ALA A 67 4.70 3.51 12.13
C ALA A 67 6.09 3.01 12.56
N GLY A 68 6.21 1.72 12.93
CA GLY A 68 7.48 1.07 13.21
C GLY A 68 8.44 1.10 12.02
N ASN A 69 7.96 0.75 10.83
CA ASN A 69 8.74 0.80 9.59
C ASN A 69 9.14 2.24 9.22
N ALA A 70 8.23 3.19 9.41
CA ALA A 70 8.53 4.60 9.17
C ALA A 70 9.65 5.10 10.10
N ALA A 71 9.62 4.74 11.38
CA ALA A 71 10.63 5.11 12.36
C ALA A 71 12.01 4.46 12.05
N GLN A 72 12.02 3.21 11.58
CA GLN A 72 13.23 2.53 11.11
C GLN A 72 13.82 3.23 9.88
N ASN A 73 13.01 3.49 8.86
CA ASN A 73 13.44 4.18 7.64
C ASN A 73 13.84 5.65 7.91
N GLY A 74 13.26 6.27 8.93
CA GLY A 74 13.62 7.60 9.41
C GLY A 74 14.89 7.65 10.24
N GLY A 75 15.55 6.50 10.49
CA GLY A 75 16.77 6.43 11.28
C GLY A 75 16.61 6.72 12.78
N ILE A 76 15.36 6.68 13.29
CA ILE A 76 15.06 6.87 14.72
C ILE A 76 15.24 5.57 15.49
N VAL A 77 14.91 4.44 14.86
CA VAL A 77 15.07 3.11 15.43
C VAL A 77 16.28 2.45 14.81
N LEU A 78 17.16 1.92 15.66
CA LEU A 78 18.36 1.20 15.22
C LEU A 78 17.96 -0.13 14.56
N THR A 79 18.56 -0.41 13.42
CA THR A 79 18.39 -1.63 12.66
C THR A 79 19.76 -2.18 12.27
N ASP A 80 19.81 -3.37 11.68
CA ASP A 80 21.07 -3.91 11.13
C ASP A 80 21.69 -3.00 10.06
N THR A 81 20.85 -2.23 9.36
CA THR A 81 21.28 -1.24 8.35
C THR A 81 21.76 0.05 9.00
N TYR A 82 21.08 0.52 10.05
CA TYR A 82 21.41 1.75 10.77
C TYR A 82 21.83 1.42 12.19
N LYS A 83 23.13 1.19 12.41
CA LYS A 83 23.71 0.89 13.73
C LYS A 83 23.86 2.09 14.63
N THR A 84 23.79 3.30 14.06
CA THR A 84 23.85 4.58 14.79
C THR A 84 22.79 5.52 14.25
N ILE A 85 22.24 6.35 15.13
CA ILE A 85 21.29 7.39 14.71
C ILE A 85 22.04 8.44 13.89
N ASP A 86 21.64 8.63 12.63
CA ASP A 86 22.15 9.72 11.80
C ASP A 86 21.24 10.95 11.96
N PRO A 87 21.75 12.04 12.60
CA PRO A 87 20.95 13.24 12.81
C PRO A 87 20.41 13.85 11.52
N LYS A 88 21.13 13.72 10.40
CA LYS A 88 20.70 14.24 9.11
C LYS A 88 19.46 13.51 8.59
N LEU A 89 19.47 12.16 8.68
CA LEU A 89 18.34 11.33 8.27
C LEU A 89 17.11 11.63 9.12
N VAL A 90 17.29 11.75 10.43
CA VAL A 90 16.21 12.12 11.37
C VAL A 90 15.63 13.50 11.05
N VAL A 91 16.45 14.48 10.73
CA VAL A 91 15.99 15.82 10.34
C VAL A 91 15.18 15.78 9.05
N ALA A 92 15.65 15.07 8.01
CA ALA A 92 14.91 14.89 6.77
C ALA A 92 13.55 14.20 7.00
N PHE A 93 13.53 13.14 7.83
CA PHE A 93 12.32 12.45 8.22
C PHE A 93 11.32 13.37 8.94
N VAL A 94 11.78 14.11 9.95
CA VAL A 94 10.93 15.03 10.72
C VAL A 94 10.35 16.14 9.83
N ILE A 95 11.15 16.73 8.95
CA ILE A 95 10.66 17.73 7.98
C ILE A 95 9.56 17.13 7.11
N THR A 96 9.80 15.96 6.53
CA THR A 96 8.82 15.28 5.66
C THR A 96 7.52 14.99 6.41
N LEU A 97 7.64 14.45 7.63
CA LEU A 97 6.49 14.12 8.48
C LEU A 97 5.68 15.37 8.86
N LEU A 98 6.35 16.43 9.29
CA LEU A 98 5.68 17.68 9.65
C LEU A 98 4.95 18.28 8.45
N VAL A 99 5.58 18.32 7.28
CA VAL A 99 4.92 18.81 6.06
C VAL A 99 3.74 17.93 5.67
N ALA A 100 3.85 16.60 5.79
CA ALA A 100 2.75 15.69 5.50
C ALA A 100 1.55 15.92 6.44
N VAL A 101 1.79 15.99 7.75
CA VAL A 101 0.75 16.17 8.76
C VAL A 101 0.12 17.56 8.69
N PHE A 102 0.95 18.60 8.74
CA PHE A 102 0.45 19.98 8.71
C PHE A 102 -0.07 20.38 7.33
N GLY A 103 0.49 19.83 6.26
CA GLY A 103 0.02 20.08 4.90
C GLY A 103 -1.43 19.64 4.69
N GLN A 104 -1.83 18.52 5.27
CA GLN A 104 -3.22 18.05 5.20
C GLN A 104 -4.21 18.99 5.91
N VAL A 105 -3.78 19.68 6.96
CA VAL A 105 -4.62 20.57 7.77
C VAL A 105 -4.58 22.01 7.26
N LEU A 106 -3.39 22.49 6.86
CA LEU A 106 -3.17 23.90 6.51
C LEU A 106 -3.40 24.20 5.03
N PHE A 107 -3.14 23.24 4.14
CA PHE A 107 -3.35 23.47 2.71
C PHE A 107 -4.83 23.45 2.37
N ARG A 108 -5.20 24.22 1.35
CA ARG A 108 -6.58 24.37 0.88
C ARG A 108 -6.67 24.13 -0.62
N GLY A 109 -7.85 23.72 -1.07
CA GLY A 109 -8.11 23.47 -2.48
C GLY A 109 -7.20 22.37 -3.04
N PHE A 110 -6.66 22.58 -4.23
CA PHE A 110 -5.83 21.59 -4.92
C PHE A 110 -4.57 21.19 -4.15
N ALA A 111 -3.94 22.11 -3.41
CA ALA A 111 -2.75 21.82 -2.61
C ALA A 111 -3.04 20.81 -1.47
N SER A 112 -4.24 20.81 -0.90
CA SER A 112 -4.65 19.82 0.10
C SER A 112 -4.75 18.42 -0.52
N ALA A 113 -5.24 18.30 -1.74
CA ALA A 113 -5.35 17.02 -2.43
C ALA A 113 -3.97 16.39 -2.74
N ILE A 114 -2.94 17.22 -2.96
CA ILE A 114 -1.58 16.77 -3.25
C ILE A 114 -0.60 16.97 -2.09
N ALA A 115 -1.08 17.12 -0.85
CA ALA A 115 -0.24 17.42 0.33
C ALA A 115 0.86 16.38 0.55
N ILE A 116 0.56 15.10 0.32
CA ILE A 116 1.55 14.01 0.43
C ILE A 116 2.64 14.16 -0.63
N LEU A 117 2.28 14.49 -1.88
CA LEU A 117 3.26 14.72 -2.95
C LEU A 117 4.17 15.90 -2.62
N ILE A 118 3.60 16.99 -2.11
CA ILE A 118 4.37 18.17 -1.66
C ILE A 118 5.33 17.78 -0.54
N SER A 119 4.88 16.96 0.42
CA SER A 119 5.76 16.50 1.52
C SER A 119 6.93 15.65 1.01
N ILE A 120 6.71 14.79 0.03
CA ILE A 120 7.77 13.98 -0.61
C ILE A 120 8.78 14.90 -1.30
N ILE A 121 8.33 15.89 -2.05
CA ILE A 121 9.21 16.83 -2.75
C ILE A 121 10.04 17.63 -1.75
N ILE A 122 9.42 18.17 -0.71
CA ILE A 122 10.13 18.94 0.33
C ILE A 122 11.11 18.06 1.10
N GLY A 123 10.71 16.84 1.45
CA GLY A 123 11.58 15.86 2.11
C GLY A 123 12.79 15.50 1.25
N TYR A 124 12.59 15.31 -0.05
CA TYR A 124 13.67 15.04 -0.99
C TYR A 124 14.64 16.22 -1.13
N VAL A 125 14.12 17.45 -1.25
CA VAL A 125 14.93 18.67 -1.27
C VAL A 125 15.74 18.82 0.03
N ALA A 126 15.12 18.54 1.18
CA ALA A 126 15.83 18.56 2.46
C ALA A 126 16.94 17.51 2.52
N ALA A 127 16.68 16.30 2.04
CA ALA A 127 17.68 15.23 1.94
C ALA A 127 18.87 15.60 1.02
N LEU A 128 18.58 16.27 -0.11
CA LEU A 128 19.60 16.83 -1.00
C LEU A 128 20.46 17.88 -0.29
N ALA A 129 19.82 18.83 0.39
CA ALA A 129 20.52 19.89 1.12
C ALA A 129 21.40 19.36 2.27
N LEU A 130 21.00 18.25 2.89
CA LEU A 130 21.75 17.58 3.94
C LEU A 130 22.87 16.66 3.41
N GLY A 131 22.91 16.44 2.08
CA GLY A 131 23.90 15.58 1.44
C GLY A 131 23.74 14.09 1.76
N ILE A 132 22.48 13.64 1.95
CA ILE A 132 22.16 12.23 2.24
C ILE A 132 21.91 11.46 0.93
N VAL A 133 21.50 12.17 -0.14
CA VAL A 133 21.11 11.53 -1.39
C VAL A 133 22.36 11.06 -2.13
N ASP A 134 22.39 9.75 -2.42
CA ASP A 134 23.42 9.12 -3.24
C ASP A 134 22.91 8.99 -4.69
N PHE A 135 23.61 9.61 -5.62
CA PHE A 135 23.32 9.55 -7.05
C PHE A 135 24.04 8.42 -7.78
N GLU A 136 24.91 7.68 -7.11
CA GLU A 136 25.71 6.63 -7.75
C GLU A 136 24.82 5.55 -8.37
N THR A 137 23.75 5.18 -7.64
CA THR A 137 22.73 4.23 -8.12
C THR A 137 22.01 4.74 -9.37
N VAL A 138 21.74 6.04 -9.47
CA VAL A 138 21.08 6.65 -10.64
C VAL A 138 22.03 6.71 -11.82
N HIS A 139 23.30 7.05 -11.58
CA HIS A 139 24.32 7.11 -12.64
C HIS A 139 24.68 5.74 -13.21
N SER A 140 24.62 4.69 -12.38
CA SER A 140 24.88 3.32 -12.80
C SER A 140 23.68 2.62 -13.44
N ALA A 141 22.48 3.20 -13.29
CA ALA A 141 21.25 2.62 -13.85
C ALA A 141 21.20 2.74 -15.37
N THR A 142 20.80 1.68 -16.03
CA THR A 142 20.51 1.71 -17.46
C THR A 142 19.19 2.45 -17.71
N TRP A 143 19.20 3.40 -18.66
CA TRP A 143 18.03 4.23 -19.00
C TRP A 143 16.84 3.42 -19.51
N LEU A 144 17.11 2.30 -20.17
CA LEU A 144 16.13 1.37 -20.69
C LEU A 144 16.57 -0.05 -20.30
N ALA A 145 15.91 -0.63 -19.32
CA ALA A 145 16.10 -2.02 -18.96
C ALA A 145 14.79 -2.78 -19.17
N MET A 146 14.90 -3.98 -19.74
CA MET A 146 13.74 -4.88 -19.78
C MET A 146 13.48 -5.39 -18.38
N PRO A 147 12.22 -5.37 -17.91
CA PRO A 147 11.87 -5.97 -16.62
C PRO A 147 12.17 -7.47 -16.64
N ASN A 148 12.63 -7.98 -15.51
CA ASN A 148 12.80 -9.41 -15.31
C ASN A 148 11.43 -10.05 -15.09
N PHE A 149 10.85 -10.62 -16.15
CA PHE A 149 9.61 -11.36 -16.05
C PHE A 149 9.87 -12.68 -15.35
N LEU A 150 9.32 -12.86 -14.15
CA LEU A 150 9.36 -14.09 -13.41
C LEU A 150 7.99 -14.77 -13.47
N MET A 151 7.97 -16.04 -13.79
CA MET A 151 6.73 -16.82 -13.80
C MET A 151 6.30 -17.14 -12.38
N PRO A 152 5.02 -16.87 -12.03
CA PRO A 152 4.50 -17.22 -10.71
C PRO A 152 4.53 -18.72 -10.49
N LYS A 153 4.98 -19.15 -9.30
CA LYS A 153 4.90 -20.53 -8.82
C LYS A 153 3.87 -20.61 -7.71
N PHE A 154 3.09 -21.69 -7.74
CA PHE A 154 2.03 -21.90 -6.76
C PHE A 154 2.46 -22.89 -5.71
N ASN A 155 2.33 -22.52 -4.43
CA ASN A 155 2.55 -23.38 -3.29
C ASN A 155 1.47 -23.11 -2.25
N LEU A 156 0.91 -24.17 -1.67
CA LEU A 156 -0.14 -24.03 -0.66
C LEU A 156 0.29 -23.20 0.54
N GLN A 157 1.55 -23.34 0.98
CA GLN A 157 2.08 -22.57 2.10
C GLN A 157 2.11 -21.06 1.80
N SER A 158 2.58 -20.66 0.61
CA SER A 158 2.61 -19.26 0.21
C SER A 158 1.18 -18.66 0.13
N ILE A 159 0.25 -19.45 -0.41
CA ILE A 159 -1.15 -19.06 -0.55
C ILE A 159 -1.78 -18.84 0.84
N LEU A 160 -1.59 -19.79 1.78
CA LEU A 160 -2.12 -19.69 3.14
C LEU A 160 -1.53 -18.52 3.95
N ILE A 161 -0.30 -18.09 3.66
CA ILE A 161 0.32 -16.93 4.30
C ILE A 161 -0.28 -15.64 3.75
N ILE A 162 -0.57 -15.55 2.45
CA ILE A 162 -1.01 -14.32 1.78
C ILE A 162 -2.54 -14.13 1.85
N ILE A 163 -3.35 -15.20 1.82
CA ILE A 163 -4.82 -15.10 1.84
C ILE A 163 -5.38 -14.26 3.01
N PRO A 164 -4.92 -14.40 4.27
CA PRO A 164 -5.44 -13.57 5.35
C PRO A 164 -5.28 -12.06 5.09
N ALA A 165 -4.15 -11.65 4.49
CA ALA A 165 -3.94 -10.26 4.12
C ALA A 165 -4.92 -9.78 3.02
N SER A 166 -5.39 -10.68 2.16
CA SER A 166 -6.38 -10.32 1.13
C SER A 166 -7.71 -9.84 1.74
N LEU A 167 -8.12 -10.42 2.87
CA LEU A 167 -9.33 -9.98 3.58
C LEU A 167 -9.17 -8.57 4.17
N VAL A 168 -7.99 -8.28 4.70
CA VAL A 168 -7.65 -6.94 5.21
C VAL A 168 -7.68 -5.93 4.06
N VAL A 169 -7.10 -6.27 2.91
CA VAL A 169 -7.08 -5.38 1.73
C VAL A 169 -8.47 -5.15 1.16
N ILE A 170 -9.34 -6.17 1.13
CA ILE A 170 -10.75 -5.98 0.75
C ILE A 170 -11.43 -4.98 1.69
N SER A 171 -11.23 -5.12 3.00
CA SER A 171 -11.78 -4.20 3.99
C SER A 171 -11.26 -2.77 3.81
N GLU A 172 -9.95 -2.62 3.55
CA GLU A 172 -9.31 -1.34 3.23
C GLU A 172 -9.89 -0.72 1.96
N HIS A 173 -10.06 -1.50 0.89
CA HIS A 173 -10.65 -1.06 -0.37
C HIS A 173 -12.08 -0.53 -0.17
N ILE A 174 -12.90 -1.26 0.60
CA ILE A 174 -14.26 -0.84 0.94
C ILE A 174 -14.23 0.46 1.75
N GLY A 175 -13.36 0.55 2.77
CA GLY A 175 -13.20 1.75 3.59
C GLY A 175 -12.80 2.98 2.77
N HIS A 176 -11.86 2.84 1.85
CA HIS A 176 -11.48 3.91 0.93
C HIS A 176 -12.64 4.34 0.04
N GLN A 177 -13.44 3.39 -0.45
CA GLN A 177 -14.59 3.71 -1.30
C GLN A 177 -15.68 4.46 -0.53
N VAL A 178 -15.93 4.10 0.73
CA VAL A 178 -16.86 4.82 1.62
C VAL A 178 -16.40 6.25 1.84
N VAL A 179 -15.14 6.45 2.24
CA VAL A 179 -14.56 7.80 2.46
C VAL A 179 -14.58 8.62 1.17
N THR A 180 -14.27 8.01 0.03
CA THR A 180 -14.31 8.69 -1.26
C THR A 180 -15.75 9.11 -1.60
N SER A 181 -16.74 8.25 -1.32
CA SER A 181 -18.16 8.57 -1.49
C SER A 181 -18.57 9.80 -0.70
N GLU A 182 -18.14 9.89 0.55
CA GLU A 182 -18.42 11.07 1.40
C GLU A 182 -17.77 12.34 0.85
N ILE A 183 -16.52 12.27 0.38
CA ILE A 183 -15.80 13.43 -0.19
C ILE A 183 -16.45 13.92 -1.48
N VAL A 184 -16.86 13.00 -2.36
CA VAL A 184 -17.47 13.32 -3.65
C VAL A 184 -18.95 13.72 -3.50
N GLY A 185 -19.60 13.30 -2.39
CA GLY A 185 -21.02 13.56 -2.15
C GLY A 185 -21.95 12.68 -2.98
N SER A 186 -21.46 11.50 -3.42
CA SER A 186 -22.25 10.51 -4.17
C SER A 186 -21.94 9.10 -3.67
N ASP A 187 -22.93 8.20 -3.72
CA ASP A 187 -22.75 6.83 -3.29
C ASP A 187 -22.03 6.00 -4.37
N LEU A 188 -20.70 5.93 -4.26
CA LEU A 188 -19.87 5.15 -5.17
C LEU A 188 -19.92 3.64 -4.91
N LEU A 189 -20.53 3.21 -3.81
CA LEU A 189 -20.76 1.79 -3.53
C LEU A 189 -21.90 1.23 -4.40
N GLU A 190 -22.92 2.07 -4.69
CA GLU A 190 -24.02 1.71 -5.57
C GLU A 190 -23.72 2.04 -7.03
N ASP A 191 -23.27 3.27 -7.35
CA ASP A 191 -22.95 3.72 -8.71
C ASP A 191 -21.62 4.50 -8.75
N PRO A 192 -20.61 4.06 -9.51
CA PRO A 192 -20.54 2.94 -10.49
C PRO A 192 -20.53 1.55 -9.89
N GLY A 193 -20.49 1.42 -8.58
CA GLY A 193 -20.62 0.19 -7.82
C GLY A 193 -19.30 -0.42 -7.37
N LEU A 194 -19.24 -0.77 -6.09
CA LEU A 194 -18.08 -1.38 -5.43
C LEU A 194 -17.58 -2.64 -6.17
N HIS A 195 -18.49 -3.41 -6.78
CA HIS A 195 -18.14 -4.61 -7.53
C HIS A 195 -17.23 -4.32 -8.73
N ARG A 196 -17.36 -3.14 -9.36
CA ARG A 196 -16.53 -2.76 -10.52
C ARG A 196 -15.13 -2.39 -10.08
N SER A 197 -15.01 -1.58 -9.02
CA SER A 197 -13.70 -1.16 -8.51
C SER A 197 -12.91 -2.35 -7.97
N LEU A 198 -13.54 -3.23 -7.18
CA LEU A 198 -12.90 -4.42 -6.63
C LEU A 198 -12.55 -5.45 -7.72
N PHE A 199 -13.38 -5.60 -8.75
CA PHE A 199 -13.07 -6.47 -9.88
C PHE A 199 -11.88 -5.96 -10.68
N SER A 200 -11.80 -4.65 -10.91
CA SER A 200 -10.65 -4.01 -11.57
C SER A 200 -9.37 -4.21 -10.78
N ASP A 201 -9.43 -4.04 -9.46
CA ASP A 201 -8.30 -4.29 -8.56
C ASP A 201 -7.86 -5.76 -8.60
N GLY A 202 -8.81 -6.69 -8.66
CA GLY A 202 -8.55 -8.11 -8.83
C GLY A 202 -7.82 -8.44 -10.14
N ILE A 203 -8.27 -7.86 -11.26
CA ILE A 203 -7.59 -8.02 -12.56
C ILE A 203 -6.18 -7.44 -12.50
N SER A 204 -6.03 -6.23 -11.99
CA SER A 204 -4.74 -5.55 -11.87
C SER A 204 -3.75 -6.37 -11.04
N THR A 205 -4.18 -6.85 -9.88
CA THR A 205 -3.36 -7.69 -8.99
C THR A 205 -2.98 -9.02 -9.65
N THR A 206 -3.92 -9.65 -10.36
CA THR A 206 -3.64 -10.91 -11.09
C THR A 206 -2.63 -10.67 -12.21
N LEU A 207 -2.82 -9.63 -13.02
CA LEU A 207 -1.89 -9.31 -14.11
C LEU A 207 -0.50 -8.93 -13.58
N SER A 208 -0.44 -8.15 -12.51
CA SER A 208 0.81 -7.81 -11.83
C SER A 208 1.56 -9.07 -11.39
N GLY A 209 0.88 -9.99 -10.70
CA GLY A 209 1.46 -11.27 -10.30
C GLY A 209 1.92 -12.16 -11.46
N LEU A 210 1.20 -12.13 -12.60
CA LEU A 210 1.59 -12.88 -13.82
C LEU A 210 2.77 -12.25 -14.55
N CYS A 211 2.88 -10.92 -14.52
CA CYS A 211 3.97 -10.18 -15.16
C CYS A 211 5.24 -10.08 -14.31
N GLY A 212 5.23 -10.58 -13.08
CA GLY A 212 6.41 -10.59 -12.22
C GLY A 212 6.69 -9.25 -11.52
N SER A 213 5.68 -8.41 -11.33
CA SER A 213 5.82 -7.10 -10.68
C SER A 213 5.04 -7.02 -9.37
#